data_3618d37027c532be931f5db796b2fbe0
#
_entry.id   3618d37027c532be931f5db796b2fbe0
#
_cell.length_a   1.000
_cell.length_b   1.000
_cell.length_c   1.000
_cell.angle_alpha   90.00
_cell.angle_beta   90.00
_cell.angle_gamma   90.00
#
_symmetry.space_group_name_H-M   'P 1'
#
loop_
_entity.id
_entity.type
_entity.pdbx_description
1 polymer ?
#
loop_
_entity_poly.entity_id
_entity_poly.type
_entity_poly.pdbx_seq_one_letter_code
_entity_poly.pdbx_strand_id
1 'polypeptide(L)'
;MNPNDFESFFDAYHSHLAECGIDGVKIDNQACLSFQSSGVGGRVKRFNQMRTAVNKTTKKYFNNNLITCMAHAPEIFFNSKENNITRASDDYFPNSPESHPLHLYTNAMTATWYGHFLWMDWDMFLTEHATGKYHAAARAVSGGPIY
;
A
#
# COMPACT_ATOMS: atom_id res chain seq x y z
N MET A 1 -3.97 21.65 -1.24
CA MET A 1 -4.10 21.20 0.17
C MET A 1 -3.02 21.89 0.98
N ASN A 2 -3.38 22.54 2.10
CA ASN A 2 -2.38 23.10 2.99
C ASN A 2 -1.50 21.94 3.51
N PRO A 3 -0.17 22.08 3.48
CA PRO A 3 0.74 21.04 3.95
C PRO A 3 0.52 20.57 5.40
N ASN A 4 -0.13 21.36 6.22
CA ASN A 4 -0.38 21.02 7.62
C ASN A 4 -1.72 20.29 7.86
N ASP A 5 -2.51 20.04 6.81
CA ASP A 5 -3.88 19.53 6.92
C ASP A 5 -4.05 18.03 6.62
N PHE A 6 -2.95 17.26 6.62
CA PHE A 6 -3.07 15.80 6.38
C PHE A 6 -3.99 15.13 7.40
N GLU A 7 -3.90 15.49 8.66
CA GLU A 7 -4.71 14.85 9.70
C GLU A 7 -6.20 15.15 9.50
N SER A 8 -6.57 16.41 9.31
CA SER A 8 -7.97 16.77 9.06
C SER A 8 -8.51 16.21 7.76
N PHE A 9 -7.68 16.16 6.71
CA PHE A 9 -8.07 15.54 5.44
C PHE A 9 -8.37 14.05 5.59
N PHE A 10 -7.42 13.28 6.15
CA PHE A 10 -7.62 11.84 6.31
C PHE A 10 -8.70 11.51 7.35
N ASP A 11 -8.86 12.32 8.39
CA ASP A 11 -9.93 12.13 9.37
C ASP A 11 -11.31 12.29 8.73
N ALA A 12 -11.53 13.37 7.98
CA ALA A 12 -12.79 13.58 7.28
C ALA A 12 -13.05 12.52 6.20
N TYR A 13 -12.03 12.17 5.42
CA TYR A 13 -12.17 11.19 4.34
C TYR A 13 -12.44 9.78 4.87
N HIS A 14 -11.68 9.32 5.86
CA HIS A 14 -11.84 7.99 6.42
C HIS A 14 -13.13 7.86 7.27
N SER A 15 -13.55 8.94 7.97
CA SER A 15 -14.85 8.99 8.64
C SER A 15 -15.98 8.74 7.65
N HIS A 16 -15.98 9.47 6.54
CA HIS A 16 -16.99 9.31 5.49
C HIS A 16 -17.01 7.88 4.92
N LEU A 17 -15.85 7.29 4.62
CA LEU A 17 -15.80 5.91 4.12
C LEU A 17 -16.34 4.91 5.15
N ALA A 18 -16.01 5.07 6.42
CA ALA A 18 -16.52 4.21 7.49
C ALA A 18 -18.04 4.34 7.66
N GLU A 19 -18.58 5.56 7.56
CA GLU A 19 -20.03 5.83 7.56
C GLU A 19 -20.74 5.16 6.36
N CYS A 20 -20.05 5.02 5.24
CA CYS A 20 -20.52 4.28 4.06
C CYS A 20 -20.40 2.75 4.18
N GLY A 21 -19.92 2.23 5.31
CA GLY A 21 -19.79 0.79 5.56
C GLY A 21 -18.52 0.16 4.96
N ILE A 22 -17.47 0.95 4.72
CA ILE A 22 -16.17 0.45 4.26
C ILE A 22 -15.36 -0.05 5.47
N ASP A 23 -14.81 -1.26 5.38
CA ASP A 23 -14.10 -1.95 6.46
C ASP A 23 -12.59 -1.76 6.43
N GLY A 24 -12.05 -1.24 5.34
CA GLY A 24 -10.61 -1.01 5.16
C GLY A 24 -10.30 -0.22 3.90
N VAL A 25 -9.06 0.24 3.78
CA VAL A 25 -8.64 1.09 2.67
C VAL A 25 -7.33 0.63 2.06
N LYS A 26 -7.18 0.84 0.75
CA LYS A 26 -5.88 0.79 0.06
C LYS A 26 -5.48 2.21 -0.33
N ILE A 27 -4.35 2.67 0.20
CA ILE A 27 -3.86 4.02 -0.06
C ILE A 27 -2.69 3.95 -1.02
N ASP A 28 -2.90 4.52 -2.20
CA ASP A 28 -1.93 4.52 -3.30
C ASP A 28 -1.14 5.82 -3.39
N ASN A 29 -0.18 5.87 -4.31
CA ASN A 29 0.62 7.05 -4.69
C ASN A 29 1.40 7.72 -3.53
N GLN A 30 1.66 7.01 -2.46
CA GLN A 30 2.28 7.59 -1.27
C GLN A 30 3.69 8.15 -1.55
N ALA A 31 4.51 7.44 -2.33
CA ALA A 31 5.87 7.89 -2.67
C ALA A 31 5.89 9.17 -3.52
N CYS A 32 4.81 9.49 -4.22
CA CYS A 32 4.68 10.72 -5.02
C CYS A 32 4.79 12.00 -4.18
N LEU A 33 4.58 11.90 -2.86
CA LEU A 33 4.78 13.02 -1.95
C LEU A 33 6.21 13.59 -2.01
N SER A 34 7.21 12.79 -2.44
CA SER A 34 8.59 13.26 -2.61
C SER A 34 8.69 14.44 -3.58
N PHE A 35 7.93 14.38 -4.69
CA PHE A 35 7.89 15.44 -5.71
C PHE A 35 7.15 16.69 -5.23
N GLN A 36 6.23 16.52 -4.29
CA GLN A 36 5.37 17.57 -3.75
C GLN A 36 5.93 18.23 -2.47
N SER A 37 7.10 17.82 -2.02
CA SER A 37 7.67 18.24 -0.75
C SER A 37 8.58 19.47 -0.86
N SER A 38 8.93 19.89 -2.08
CA SER A 38 9.80 21.05 -2.34
C SER A 38 9.10 22.35 -1.89
N GLY A 39 9.83 23.18 -1.17
CA GLY A 39 9.33 24.46 -0.69
C GLY A 39 8.32 24.43 0.47
N VAL A 40 7.95 23.23 0.95
CA VAL A 40 6.90 23.07 1.99
C VAL A 40 7.38 22.29 3.22
N GLY A 41 8.62 22.43 3.59
CA GLY A 41 9.20 21.86 4.80
C GLY A 41 10.05 20.60 4.56
N GLY A 42 10.22 20.21 3.30
CA GLY A 42 11.09 19.10 2.91
C GLY A 42 10.46 17.71 3.05
N ARG A 43 11.10 16.75 2.39
CA ARG A 43 10.61 15.39 2.19
C ARG A 43 10.33 14.65 3.51
N VAL A 44 11.32 14.56 4.40
CA VAL A 44 11.19 13.79 5.64
C VAL A 44 10.02 14.26 6.51
N LYS A 45 9.92 15.58 6.71
CA LYS A 45 8.84 16.18 7.51
C LYS A 45 7.46 15.86 6.92
N ARG A 46 7.33 15.98 5.59
CA ARG A 46 6.07 15.77 4.89
C ARG A 46 5.61 14.33 4.95
N PHE A 47 6.52 13.38 4.70
CA PHE A 47 6.20 11.95 4.82
C PHE A 47 5.81 11.57 6.24
N ASN A 48 6.52 12.08 7.26
CA ASN A 48 6.18 11.83 8.66
C ASN A 48 4.78 12.36 9.01
N GLN A 49 4.43 13.57 8.55
CA GLN A 49 3.09 14.15 8.77
C GLN A 49 2.01 13.30 8.14
N MET A 50 2.17 12.94 6.86
CA MET A 50 1.22 12.10 6.14
C MET A 50 1.09 10.72 6.80
N ARG A 51 2.21 10.05 7.07
CA ARG A 51 2.19 8.70 7.65
C ARG A 51 1.57 8.67 9.05
N THR A 52 1.84 9.68 9.86
CA THR A 52 1.21 9.83 11.18
C THR A 52 -0.31 9.99 11.06
N ALA A 53 -0.77 10.83 10.14
CA ALA A 53 -2.19 11.03 9.89
C ALA A 53 -2.87 9.74 9.40
N VAL A 54 -2.28 9.05 8.43
CA VAL A 54 -2.77 7.77 7.92
C VAL A 54 -2.85 6.72 9.02
N ASN A 55 -1.78 6.50 9.79
CA ASN A 55 -1.76 5.53 10.87
C ASN A 55 -2.85 5.82 11.92
N LYS A 56 -3.00 7.09 12.33
CA LYS A 56 -4.01 7.52 13.31
C LYS A 56 -5.43 7.25 12.83
N THR A 57 -5.72 7.63 11.60
CA THR A 57 -7.09 7.56 11.07
C THR A 57 -7.48 6.14 10.66
N THR A 58 -6.56 5.35 10.11
CA THR A 58 -6.84 3.93 9.81
C THR A 58 -7.03 3.10 11.06
N LYS A 59 -6.30 3.39 12.13
CA LYS A 59 -6.55 2.78 13.44
C LYS A 59 -7.93 3.15 13.99
N LYS A 60 -8.30 4.42 13.90
CA LYS A 60 -9.56 4.95 14.42
C LYS A 60 -10.78 4.38 13.71
N TYR A 61 -10.75 4.32 12.38
CA TYR A 61 -11.93 4.02 11.56
C TYR A 61 -11.96 2.60 11.01
N PHE A 62 -10.81 1.96 10.81
CA PHE A 62 -10.70 0.68 10.10
C PHE A 62 -9.94 -0.40 10.89
N ASN A 63 -9.68 -0.19 12.18
CA ASN A 63 -8.93 -1.15 13.01
C ASN A 63 -7.60 -1.59 12.35
N ASN A 64 -6.92 -0.65 11.71
CA ASN A 64 -5.68 -0.85 10.92
C ASN A 64 -5.83 -1.72 9.65
N ASN A 65 -7.04 -1.92 9.13
CA ASN A 65 -7.24 -2.57 7.84
C ASN A 65 -6.79 -1.64 6.70
N LEU A 66 -5.52 -1.66 6.43
CA LEU A 66 -4.85 -0.80 5.44
C LEU A 66 -3.88 -1.61 4.60
N ILE A 67 -3.99 -1.50 3.29
CA ILE A 67 -2.94 -1.86 2.35
C ILE A 67 -2.28 -0.58 1.84
N THR A 68 -0.97 -0.49 1.94
CA THR A 68 -0.22 0.64 1.36
C THR A 68 0.27 0.29 -0.04
N CYS A 69 0.20 1.24 -0.96
CA CYS A 69 0.64 1.06 -2.34
C CYS A 69 1.55 2.23 -2.76
N MET A 70 2.52 1.96 -3.64
CA MET A 70 3.59 2.92 -4.00
C MET A 70 4.23 3.55 -2.75
N ALA A 71 4.47 2.74 -1.72
CA ALA A 71 4.86 3.18 -0.38
C ALA A 71 6.31 2.82 -0.03
N HIS A 72 7.16 2.55 -1.02
CA HIS A 72 8.53 2.08 -0.82
C HIS A 72 9.56 3.21 -0.55
N ALA A 73 9.09 4.42 -0.25
CA ALA A 73 9.97 5.48 0.23
C ALA A 73 10.46 5.13 1.66
N PRO A 74 11.76 5.29 1.95
CA PRO A 74 12.31 4.98 3.27
C PRO A 74 11.55 5.66 4.42
N GLU A 75 11.10 6.88 4.21
CA GLU A 75 10.35 7.65 5.20
C GLU A 75 8.97 7.05 5.51
N ILE A 76 8.36 6.30 4.57
CA ILE A 76 7.11 5.59 4.81
C ILE A 76 7.40 4.24 5.47
N PHE A 77 8.27 3.49 4.86
CA PHE A 77 8.64 2.13 5.22
C PHE A 77 9.15 2.03 6.66
N PHE A 78 10.10 2.86 7.08
CA PHE A 78 10.60 2.87 8.46
C PHE A 78 9.63 3.48 9.48
N ASN A 79 8.54 4.11 9.06
CA ASN A 79 7.50 4.64 9.92
C ASN A 79 6.18 3.85 9.86
N SER A 80 6.19 2.65 9.30
CA SER A 80 5.05 1.73 9.32
C SER A 80 4.95 1.04 10.67
N LYS A 81 4.28 1.68 11.64
CA LYS A 81 4.21 1.23 13.03
C LYS A 81 2.98 0.39 13.34
N GLU A 82 1.85 0.77 12.79
CA GLU A 82 0.54 0.22 13.16
C GLU A 82 -0.03 -0.69 12.06
N ASN A 83 0.40 -0.51 10.82
CA ASN A 83 0.02 -1.31 9.67
C ASN A 83 1.25 -1.74 8.90
N ASN A 84 1.29 -3.01 8.56
CA ASN A 84 2.46 -3.65 7.97
C ASN A 84 2.18 -4.31 6.63
N ILE A 85 1.06 -4.02 5.95
CA ILE A 85 0.76 -4.58 4.63
C ILE A 85 1.09 -3.57 3.54
N THR A 86 1.92 -3.96 2.57
CA THR A 86 2.30 -3.11 1.44
C THR A 86 2.41 -3.90 0.14
N ARG A 87 2.03 -3.25 -0.97
CA ARG A 87 2.25 -3.78 -2.33
C ARG A 87 3.73 -3.98 -2.60
N ALA A 88 4.05 -5.11 -3.22
CA ALA A 88 5.41 -5.56 -3.44
C ALA A 88 5.94 -5.28 -4.85
N SER A 89 5.06 -5.04 -5.84
CA SER A 89 5.42 -4.87 -7.26
C SER A 89 4.53 -3.87 -7.98
N ASP A 90 4.75 -3.71 -9.28
CA ASP A 90 3.78 -3.10 -10.19
C ASP A 90 2.47 -3.88 -10.21
N ASP A 91 1.43 -3.29 -10.82
CA ASP A 91 0.11 -3.89 -10.89
C ASP A 91 0.08 -5.21 -11.67
N TYR A 92 -0.88 -6.06 -11.34
CA TYR A 92 -1.25 -7.20 -12.15
C TYR A 92 -2.01 -6.72 -13.40
N PHE A 93 -1.49 -7.02 -14.58
CA PHE A 93 -2.10 -6.65 -15.86
C PHE A 93 -2.70 -7.88 -16.55
N PRO A 94 -4.01 -8.16 -16.40
CA PRO A 94 -4.63 -9.36 -16.98
C PRO A 94 -4.49 -9.43 -18.51
N ASN A 95 -4.50 -8.29 -19.19
CA ASN A 95 -4.42 -8.20 -20.65
C ASN A 95 -2.98 -8.23 -21.18
N SER A 96 -1.97 -8.42 -20.33
CA SER A 96 -0.55 -8.50 -20.67
C SER A 96 0.09 -9.74 -20.06
N PRO A 97 -0.26 -10.95 -20.54
CA PRO A 97 0.22 -12.22 -19.94
C PRO A 97 1.74 -12.35 -19.93
N GLU A 98 2.43 -11.70 -20.85
CA GLU A 98 3.90 -11.62 -20.93
C GLU A 98 4.51 -10.89 -19.73
N SER A 99 3.74 -10.03 -19.04
CA SER A 99 4.21 -9.34 -17.84
C SER A 99 4.13 -10.21 -16.57
N HIS A 100 3.33 -11.27 -16.57
CA HIS A 100 3.04 -12.06 -15.37
C HIS A 100 4.28 -12.72 -14.73
N PRO A 101 5.23 -13.32 -15.47
CA PRO A 101 6.44 -13.86 -14.87
C PRO A 101 7.27 -12.79 -14.17
N LEU A 102 7.41 -11.62 -14.79
CA LEU A 102 8.15 -10.50 -14.21
C LEU A 102 7.45 -9.95 -12.97
N HIS A 103 6.13 -9.83 -13.00
CA HIS A 103 5.32 -9.44 -11.85
C HIS A 103 5.57 -10.36 -10.64
N LEU A 104 5.52 -11.69 -10.82
CA LEU A 104 5.77 -12.63 -9.73
C LEU A 104 7.24 -12.63 -9.28
N TYR A 105 8.18 -12.52 -10.23
CA TYR A 105 9.60 -12.38 -9.90
C TYR A 105 9.86 -11.14 -9.04
N THR A 106 9.32 -9.99 -9.42
CA THR A 106 9.46 -8.74 -8.67
C THR A 106 8.86 -8.84 -7.28
N ASN A 107 7.67 -9.45 -7.16
CA ASN A 107 7.05 -9.72 -5.87
C ASN A 107 7.97 -10.56 -4.96
N ALA A 108 8.51 -11.66 -5.49
CA ALA A 108 9.40 -12.54 -4.72
C ALA A 108 10.70 -11.83 -4.31
N MET A 109 11.32 -11.08 -5.24
CA MET A 109 12.57 -10.35 -4.95
C MET A 109 12.34 -9.23 -3.93
N THR A 110 11.26 -8.47 -4.06
CA THR A 110 10.91 -7.42 -3.09
C THR A 110 10.66 -8.03 -1.70
N ALA A 111 9.99 -9.19 -1.64
CA ALA A 111 9.72 -9.88 -0.39
C ALA A 111 11.00 -10.34 0.34
N THR A 112 12.10 -10.60 -0.36
CA THR A 112 13.37 -10.99 0.29
C THR A 112 13.96 -9.90 1.18
N TRP A 113 13.64 -8.63 0.90
CA TRP A 113 14.09 -7.50 1.68
C TRP A 113 12.97 -6.95 2.59
N TYR A 114 11.88 -6.51 1.99
CA TYR A 114 10.80 -5.88 2.73
C TYR A 114 10.03 -6.87 3.64
N GLY A 115 10.03 -8.15 3.32
CA GLY A 115 9.40 -9.21 4.11
C GLY A 115 9.96 -9.36 5.53
N HIS A 116 11.13 -8.79 5.83
CA HIS A 116 11.65 -8.70 7.20
C HIS A 116 10.93 -7.69 8.08
N PHE A 117 10.17 -6.77 7.51
CA PHE A 117 9.54 -5.65 8.19
C PHE A 117 8.04 -5.56 7.94
N LEU A 118 7.58 -6.02 6.77
CA LEU A 118 6.23 -5.82 6.24
C LEU A 118 5.68 -7.11 5.66
N TRP A 119 4.36 -7.25 5.67
CA TRP A 119 3.66 -8.27 4.91
C TRP A 119 3.48 -7.79 3.47
N MET A 120 3.94 -8.59 2.51
CA MET A 120 3.90 -8.22 1.10
C MET A 120 2.57 -8.60 0.47
N ASP A 121 1.86 -7.59 -0.01
CA ASP A 121 0.73 -7.78 -0.90
C ASP A 121 1.23 -8.01 -2.34
N TRP A 122 0.96 -9.19 -2.87
CA TRP A 122 1.34 -9.58 -4.23
C TRP A 122 0.29 -9.22 -5.27
N ASP A 123 -0.62 -8.32 -4.93
CA ASP A 123 -1.73 -7.85 -5.75
C ASP A 123 -2.86 -8.87 -5.98
N MET A 124 -3.98 -8.37 -6.47
CA MET A 124 -5.09 -9.16 -6.95
C MET A 124 -4.72 -10.03 -8.15
N PHE A 125 -5.57 -10.96 -8.52
CA PHE A 125 -5.51 -11.69 -9.79
C PHE A 125 -6.91 -12.14 -10.22
N LEU A 126 -7.06 -12.50 -11.49
CA LEU A 126 -8.32 -13.04 -12.00
C LEU A 126 -8.30 -14.57 -11.99
N THR A 127 -9.18 -15.19 -11.23
CA THR A 127 -9.27 -16.66 -11.07
C THR A 127 -9.65 -17.36 -12.37
N GLU A 128 -10.45 -16.73 -13.21
CA GLU A 128 -10.89 -17.27 -14.51
C GLU A 128 -9.90 -17.02 -15.66
N HIS A 129 -8.83 -16.24 -15.40
CA HIS A 129 -7.81 -16.03 -16.41
C HIS A 129 -7.01 -17.30 -16.71
N ALA A 130 -6.48 -17.44 -17.95
CA ALA A 130 -5.69 -18.61 -18.34
C ALA A 130 -4.49 -18.88 -17.40
N THR A 131 -3.92 -17.83 -16.79
CA THR A 131 -2.85 -17.89 -15.80
C THR A 131 -3.35 -17.89 -14.35
N GLY A 132 -4.67 -17.99 -14.12
CA GLY A 132 -5.27 -17.89 -12.78
C GLY A 132 -4.68 -18.88 -11.79
N LYS A 133 -4.49 -20.15 -12.20
CA LYS A 133 -3.87 -21.19 -11.35
C LYS A 133 -2.42 -20.85 -10.96
N TYR A 134 -1.65 -20.28 -11.91
CA TYR A 134 -0.28 -19.84 -11.66
C TYR A 134 -0.23 -18.73 -10.62
N HIS A 135 -1.09 -17.73 -10.75
CA HIS A 135 -1.20 -16.64 -9.80
C HIS A 135 -1.74 -17.08 -8.44
N ALA A 136 -2.74 -17.98 -8.42
CA ALA A 136 -3.26 -18.56 -7.17
C ALA A 136 -2.17 -19.31 -6.39
N ALA A 137 -1.40 -20.16 -7.06
CA ALA A 137 -0.30 -20.88 -6.43
C ALA A 137 0.76 -19.94 -5.86
N ALA A 138 1.10 -18.86 -6.60
CA ALA A 138 2.05 -17.87 -6.14
C ALA A 138 1.56 -17.14 -4.88
N ARG A 139 0.26 -16.70 -4.84
CA ARG A 139 -0.30 -16.04 -3.65
C ARG A 139 -0.40 -16.99 -2.46
N ALA A 140 -0.70 -18.27 -2.69
CA ALA A 140 -0.77 -19.26 -1.62
C ALA A 140 0.55 -19.41 -0.84
N VAL A 141 1.69 -19.18 -1.50
CA VAL A 141 3.02 -19.24 -0.86
C VAL A 141 3.60 -17.88 -0.50
N SER A 142 2.93 -16.78 -0.85
CA SER A 142 3.43 -15.42 -0.62
C SER A 142 3.45 -15.01 0.85
N GLY A 143 2.56 -15.58 1.66
CA GLY A 143 2.34 -15.17 3.05
C GLY A 143 1.58 -13.86 3.20
N GLY A 144 1.18 -13.22 2.11
CA GLY A 144 0.41 -11.98 2.08
C GLY A 144 -1.09 -12.19 1.90
N PRO A 145 -1.87 -11.12 1.79
CA PRO A 145 -3.31 -11.20 1.51
C PRO A 145 -3.57 -11.80 0.12
N ILE A 146 -4.70 -12.47 -0.02
CA ILE A 146 -5.17 -13.08 -1.27
C ILE A 146 -6.56 -12.53 -1.58
N TYR A 147 -6.72 -11.88 -2.72
CA TYR A 147 -7.99 -11.27 -3.17
C TYR A 147 -8.07 -11.14 -4.70
#